data_723e1e26da0b4ce605dd10e235869580
#
_entry.id   723e1e26da0b4ce605dd10e235869580
#
_cell.length_a   1.000
_cell.length_b   1.000
_cell.length_c   1.000
_cell.angle_alpha   90.00
_cell.angle_beta   90.00
_cell.angle_gamma   90.00
#
_symmetry.space_group_name_H-M   'P 1'
#
loop_
_entity.id
_entity.type
_entity.pdbx_description
1 polymer ?
#
loop_
_entity_poly.entity_id
_entity_poly.type
_entity_poly.pdbx_seq_one_letter_code
_entity_poly.pdbx_strand_id
1 'polypeptide(L)'
;MSTSDLAPHNQVTVLQDGYSYEDSGNESHMRANCTSTLIRCRDGTNVIVDTMTAWDGEHLKTLLQGQGLEPKDIHVVVCTHGHSDHIGCNYLFQTARMHLVGACASNRDLYLDHFGSGDEAEELALDSNKEVLVRRTPGHTLSCVSVIVTNSQLGGTVGITGDLFERQEDIDDDSIWRNAGSEDAKRQVEERSKMAEVCDFIVPGHGPMFPVNATVRSKLKIQIK
;
A
#
# COMPACT_ATOMS: atom_id res chain seq x y z
N MET A 1 -10.21 20.57 -18.99
CA MET A 1 -11.25 20.45 -17.95
C MET A 1 -11.22 21.72 -17.12
N SER A 2 -12.38 22.31 -16.81
CA SER A 2 -12.43 23.49 -15.93
C SER A 2 -12.06 23.10 -14.52
N THR A 3 -11.40 23.97 -13.76
CA THR A 3 -11.01 23.76 -12.35
C THR A 3 -12.20 23.55 -11.39
N SER A 4 -13.44 23.67 -11.89
CA SER A 4 -14.68 23.46 -11.13
C SER A 4 -15.12 22.00 -11.02
N ASP A 5 -14.47 21.06 -11.73
CA ASP A 5 -14.92 19.65 -11.81
C ASP A 5 -14.08 18.67 -10.97
N LEU A 6 -13.06 19.18 -10.24
CA LEU A 6 -12.23 18.34 -9.36
C LEU A 6 -12.96 18.04 -8.06
N ALA A 7 -12.89 16.78 -7.60
CA ALA A 7 -13.32 16.41 -6.24
C ALA A 7 -12.53 17.25 -5.20
N PRO A 8 -13.12 17.62 -4.06
CA PRO A 8 -12.43 18.47 -3.07
C PRO A 8 -11.21 17.77 -2.45
N HIS A 9 -11.26 16.46 -2.29
CA HIS A 9 -10.23 15.64 -1.66
C HIS A 9 -10.03 14.33 -2.41
N ASN A 10 -8.84 13.74 -2.26
CA ASN A 10 -8.61 12.35 -2.64
C ASN A 10 -9.41 11.44 -1.71
N GLN A 11 -10.04 10.40 -2.28
CA GLN A 11 -10.82 9.44 -1.51
C GLN A 11 -10.01 8.16 -1.33
N VAL A 12 -9.70 7.80 -0.10
CA VAL A 12 -9.06 6.54 0.27
C VAL A 12 -10.11 5.62 0.88
N THR A 13 -10.33 4.49 0.26
CA THR A 13 -11.31 3.48 0.70
C THR A 13 -10.61 2.15 0.87
N VAL A 14 -10.53 1.64 2.09
CA VAL A 14 -10.14 0.25 2.35
C VAL A 14 -11.28 -0.63 1.85
N LEU A 15 -11.02 -1.42 0.80
CA LEU A 15 -12.00 -2.33 0.21
C LEU A 15 -12.18 -3.57 1.06
N GLN A 16 -11.07 -4.07 1.61
CA GLN A 16 -11.00 -5.25 2.45
C GLN A 16 -9.83 -5.09 3.41
N ASP A 17 -10.07 -5.25 4.72
CA ASP A 17 -9.00 -5.39 5.69
C ASP A 17 -8.29 -6.74 5.51
N GLY A 18 -6.97 -6.72 5.53
CA GLY A 18 -6.15 -7.91 5.48
C GLY A 18 -6.07 -8.64 6.81
N TYR A 19 -5.44 -9.81 6.79
CA TYR A 19 -5.17 -10.62 7.98
C TYR A 19 -3.91 -11.46 7.79
N SER A 20 -3.20 -11.73 8.89
CA SER A 20 -2.14 -12.75 8.95
C SER A 20 -2.19 -13.45 10.31
N TYR A 21 -2.22 -14.79 10.32
CA TYR A 21 -2.22 -15.59 11.54
C TYR A 21 -1.75 -17.03 11.26
N GLU A 22 -1.27 -17.71 12.31
CA GLU A 22 -0.89 -19.12 12.23
C GLU A 22 -2.10 -20.03 11.99
N ASP A 23 -1.96 -21.02 11.12
CA ASP A 23 -3.03 -21.97 10.86
C ASP A 23 -3.23 -22.90 12.06
N SER A 24 -4.47 -22.97 12.58
CA SER A 24 -4.80 -23.77 13.77
C SER A 24 -4.56 -25.28 13.60
N GLY A 25 -4.41 -25.75 12.37
CA GLY A 25 -4.14 -27.17 12.05
C GLY A 25 -2.65 -27.51 11.96
N ASN A 26 -1.78 -26.52 11.80
CA ASN A 26 -0.35 -26.71 11.69
C ASN A 26 0.40 -25.39 11.97
N GLU A 27 1.10 -25.32 13.09
CA GLU A 27 1.86 -24.13 13.53
C GLU A 27 2.97 -23.69 12.55
N SER A 28 3.37 -24.55 11.60
CA SER A 28 4.31 -24.16 10.54
C SER A 28 3.66 -23.49 9.33
N HIS A 29 2.32 -23.38 9.30
CA HIS A 29 1.57 -22.78 8.22
C HIS A 29 0.97 -21.43 8.64
N MET A 30 1.02 -20.48 7.72
CA MET A 30 0.40 -19.16 7.87
C MET A 30 -0.80 -19.02 6.93
N ARG A 31 -1.81 -18.31 7.41
CA ARG A 31 -2.91 -17.80 6.58
C ARG A 31 -2.76 -16.29 6.49
N ALA A 32 -2.65 -15.78 5.28
CA ALA A 32 -2.51 -14.36 5.02
C ALA A 32 -3.31 -13.93 3.79
N ASN A 33 -3.84 -12.74 3.85
CA ASN A 33 -4.37 -11.99 2.70
C ASN A 33 -4.19 -10.49 2.96
N CYS A 34 -3.85 -9.73 1.93
CA CYS A 34 -3.52 -8.32 2.11
C CYS A 34 -4.75 -7.43 2.38
N THR A 35 -4.49 -6.27 2.95
CA THR A 35 -5.42 -5.13 2.92
C THR A 35 -5.42 -4.54 1.51
N SER A 36 -6.58 -4.54 0.85
CA SER A 36 -6.74 -3.95 -0.48
C SER A 36 -7.39 -2.57 -0.40
N THR A 37 -6.82 -1.57 -1.07
CA THR A 37 -7.25 -0.18 -0.96
C THR A 37 -7.50 0.45 -2.33
N LEU A 38 -8.62 1.16 -2.47
CA LEU A 38 -8.95 1.99 -3.62
C LEU A 38 -8.66 3.46 -3.29
N ILE A 39 -7.95 4.15 -4.20
CA ILE A 39 -7.77 5.60 -4.16
C ILE A 39 -8.47 6.20 -5.38
N ARG A 40 -9.39 7.13 -5.13
CA ARG A 40 -9.92 8.00 -6.19
C ARG A 40 -9.26 9.36 -6.06
N CYS A 41 -8.38 9.65 -7.00
CA CYS A 41 -7.67 10.92 -7.05
C CYS A 41 -8.61 12.04 -7.49
N ARG A 42 -8.33 13.26 -7.07
CA ARG A 42 -9.10 14.45 -7.43
C ARG A 42 -9.16 14.70 -8.94
N ASP A 43 -8.16 14.27 -9.67
CA ASP A 43 -8.10 14.41 -11.13
C ASP A 43 -8.86 13.30 -11.89
N GLY A 44 -9.55 12.42 -11.17
CA GLY A 44 -10.30 11.30 -11.73
C GLY A 44 -9.47 10.03 -11.94
N THR A 45 -8.19 10.01 -11.59
CA THR A 45 -7.38 8.78 -11.62
C THR A 45 -7.84 7.82 -10.51
N ASN A 46 -8.14 6.56 -10.86
CA ASN A 46 -8.42 5.50 -9.92
C ASN A 46 -7.17 4.61 -9.78
N VAL A 47 -6.72 4.42 -8.54
CA VAL A 47 -5.58 3.58 -8.20
C VAL A 47 -6.06 2.47 -7.27
N ILE A 48 -5.68 1.22 -7.56
CA ILE A 48 -5.81 0.13 -6.59
C ILE A 48 -4.46 -0.18 -5.98
N VAL A 49 -4.43 -0.36 -4.66
CA VAL A 49 -3.22 -0.75 -3.93
C VAL A 49 -3.45 -2.11 -3.31
N ASP A 50 -2.61 -3.07 -3.67
CA ASP A 50 -2.64 -4.49 -3.34
C ASP A 50 -3.92 -5.20 -3.78
N THR A 51 -3.76 -6.36 -4.39
CA THR A 51 -4.83 -7.01 -5.17
C THR A 51 -5.21 -8.40 -4.67
N MET A 52 -4.91 -8.70 -3.41
CA MET A 52 -5.29 -9.95 -2.74
C MET A 52 -4.66 -11.21 -3.39
N THR A 53 -5.12 -12.40 -2.98
CA THR A 53 -4.65 -13.67 -3.55
C THR A 53 -5.26 -13.93 -4.94
N ALA A 54 -4.66 -14.85 -5.70
CA ALA A 54 -5.14 -15.19 -7.05
C ALA A 54 -6.55 -15.84 -7.05
N TRP A 55 -7.04 -16.29 -5.91
CA TRP A 55 -8.37 -16.89 -5.76
C TRP A 55 -9.46 -15.87 -5.42
N ASP A 56 -9.09 -14.61 -5.11
CA ASP A 56 -10.03 -13.57 -4.68
C ASP A 56 -10.61 -12.73 -5.84
N GLY A 57 -10.38 -13.15 -7.11
CA GLY A 57 -10.75 -12.35 -8.28
C GLY A 57 -12.22 -11.93 -8.32
N GLU A 58 -13.15 -12.84 -8.06
CA GLU A 58 -14.60 -12.52 -8.04
C GLU A 58 -14.97 -11.68 -6.81
N HIS A 59 -14.30 -11.90 -5.69
CA HIS A 59 -14.48 -11.09 -4.49
C HIS A 59 -14.04 -9.65 -4.74
N LEU A 60 -12.84 -9.44 -5.29
CA LEU A 60 -12.32 -8.11 -5.61
C LEU A 60 -13.20 -7.36 -6.61
N LYS A 61 -13.73 -8.04 -7.64
CA LYS A 61 -14.71 -7.46 -8.56
C LYS A 61 -15.98 -6.99 -7.82
N THR A 62 -16.48 -7.80 -6.89
CA THR A 62 -17.67 -7.45 -6.08
C THR A 62 -17.40 -6.21 -5.23
N LEU A 63 -16.22 -6.11 -4.61
CA LEU A 63 -15.81 -4.94 -3.83
C LEU A 63 -15.74 -3.68 -4.69
N LEU A 64 -15.17 -3.76 -5.90
CA LEU A 64 -15.12 -2.66 -6.85
C LEU A 64 -16.53 -2.25 -7.32
N GLN A 65 -17.40 -3.21 -7.63
CA GLN A 65 -18.79 -2.95 -7.99
C GLN A 65 -19.55 -2.23 -6.87
N GLY A 66 -19.31 -2.59 -5.61
CA GLY A 66 -19.83 -1.88 -4.45
C GLY A 66 -19.39 -0.41 -4.38
N GLN A 67 -18.30 -0.09 -5.05
CA GLN A 67 -17.81 1.28 -5.24
C GLN A 67 -18.25 1.92 -6.57
N GLY A 68 -19.09 1.25 -7.36
CA GLY A 68 -19.55 1.71 -8.68
C GLY A 68 -18.45 1.66 -9.74
N LEU A 69 -17.45 0.78 -9.60
CA LEU A 69 -16.34 0.60 -10.53
C LEU A 69 -16.27 -0.84 -11.04
N GLU A 70 -15.68 -0.99 -12.21
CA GLU A 70 -15.25 -2.27 -12.76
C GLU A 70 -13.70 -2.29 -12.88
N PRO A 71 -13.05 -3.45 -13.02
CA PRO A 71 -11.59 -3.51 -13.18
C PRO A 71 -11.04 -2.61 -14.30
N LYS A 72 -11.79 -2.41 -15.38
CA LYS A 72 -11.40 -1.53 -16.51
C LYS A 72 -11.33 -0.04 -16.13
N ASP A 73 -11.96 0.37 -15.04
CA ASP A 73 -11.98 1.75 -14.55
C ASP A 73 -10.78 2.08 -13.67
N ILE A 74 -9.95 1.08 -13.37
CA ILE A 74 -8.69 1.25 -12.63
C ILE A 74 -7.60 1.68 -13.62
N HIS A 75 -6.97 2.81 -13.34
CA HIS A 75 -5.94 3.41 -14.18
C HIS A 75 -4.53 2.97 -13.83
N VAL A 76 -4.27 2.71 -12.53
CA VAL A 76 -2.97 2.30 -12.00
C VAL A 76 -3.16 1.20 -10.97
N VAL A 77 -2.34 0.17 -11.04
CA VAL A 77 -2.24 -0.89 -10.04
C VAL A 77 -0.90 -0.70 -9.33
N VAL A 78 -0.93 -0.62 -8.00
CA VAL A 78 0.26 -0.62 -7.16
C VAL A 78 0.18 -1.85 -6.26
N CYS A 79 1.18 -2.72 -6.32
CA CYS A 79 1.40 -3.73 -5.30
C CYS A 79 2.60 -3.30 -4.48
N THR A 80 2.42 -3.18 -3.17
CA THR A 80 3.44 -2.68 -2.25
C THR A 80 4.72 -3.50 -2.33
N HIS A 81 4.59 -4.80 -2.61
CA HIS A 81 5.68 -5.73 -2.87
C HIS A 81 5.18 -6.98 -3.63
N GLY A 82 6.05 -7.97 -3.85
CA GLY A 82 5.79 -9.10 -4.74
C GLY A 82 5.26 -10.37 -4.08
N HIS A 83 4.80 -10.37 -2.83
CA HIS A 83 4.20 -11.56 -2.22
C HIS A 83 2.84 -11.89 -2.84
N SER A 84 2.49 -13.18 -2.86
CA SER A 84 1.39 -13.72 -3.65
C SER A 84 0.00 -13.20 -3.25
N ASP A 85 -0.16 -12.79 -2.02
CA ASP A 85 -1.40 -12.23 -1.46
C ASP A 85 -1.52 -10.71 -1.69
N HIS A 86 -0.50 -10.06 -2.26
CA HIS A 86 -0.54 -8.66 -2.68
C HIS A 86 -0.73 -8.48 -4.19
N ILE A 87 -0.36 -9.49 -5.00
CA ILE A 87 -0.32 -9.39 -6.46
C ILE A 87 -1.33 -10.28 -7.18
N GLY A 88 -2.07 -11.11 -6.46
CA GLY A 88 -2.77 -12.27 -7.02
C GLY A 88 -3.83 -11.93 -8.07
N CYS A 89 -4.53 -10.81 -7.93
CA CYS A 89 -5.56 -10.40 -8.87
C CYS A 89 -5.12 -9.31 -9.86
N ASN A 90 -3.82 -9.07 -10.05
CA ASN A 90 -3.31 -8.12 -11.05
C ASN A 90 -3.84 -8.39 -12.47
N TYR A 91 -4.12 -9.65 -12.78
CA TYR A 91 -4.66 -10.08 -14.08
C TYR A 91 -6.03 -9.46 -14.42
N LEU A 92 -6.77 -8.94 -13.45
CA LEU A 92 -8.04 -8.27 -13.68
C LEU A 92 -7.89 -6.89 -14.35
N PHE A 93 -6.76 -6.23 -14.17
CA PHE A 93 -6.55 -4.82 -14.52
C PHE A 93 -5.79 -4.63 -15.84
N GLN A 94 -6.18 -5.36 -16.88
CA GLN A 94 -5.48 -5.38 -18.18
C GLN A 94 -5.50 -4.04 -18.93
N THR A 95 -6.42 -3.14 -18.58
CA THR A 95 -6.55 -1.80 -19.17
C THR A 95 -5.79 -0.73 -18.40
N ALA A 96 -5.24 -1.05 -17.25
CA ALA A 96 -4.44 -0.11 -16.47
C ALA A 96 -3.21 0.35 -17.28
N ARG A 97 -2.93 1.65 -17.20
CA ARG A 97 -1.77 2.25 -17.90
C ARG A 97 -0.44 1.89 -17.26
N MET A 98 -0.46 1.43 -16.01
CA MET A 98 0.74 1.04 -15.28
C MET A 98 0.40 -0.01 -14.21
N HIS A 99 1.25 -1.01 -14.13
CA HIS A 99 1.37 -1.92 -12.98
C HIS A 99 2.71 -1.65 -12.31
N LEU A 100 2.66 -1.39 -11.01
CA LEU A 100 3.83 -1.25 -10.15
C LEU A 100 3.82 -2.41 -9.17
N VAL A 101 4.88 -3.21 -9.12
CA VAL A 101 5.05 -4.31 -8.14
C VAL A 101 6.36 -4.04 -7.39
N GLY A 102 6.25 -3.61 -6.14
CA GLY A 102 7.36 -2.99 -5.45
C GLY A 102 7.91 -1.84 -6.29
N ALA A 103 9.22 -1.70 -6.41
CA ALA A 103 9.86 -0.66 -7.22
C ALA A 103 9.87 -0.94 -8.73
N CYS A 104 9.24 -2.03 -9.19
CA CYS A 104 9.23 -2.42 -10.61
C CYS A 104 7.95 -1.94 -11.29
N ALA A 105 8.05 -0.93 -12.15
CA ALA A 105 6.96 -0.39 -12.93
C ALA A 105 6.95 -0.96 -14.35
N SER A 106 5.74 -1.27 -14.87
CA SER A 106 5.59 -1.76 -16.23
C SER A 106 4.27 -1.29 -16.87
N ASN A 107 4.29 -1.19 -18.20
CA ASN A 107 3.10 -1.13 -19.03
C ASN A 107 3.20 -2.25 -20.05
N ARG A 108 2.44 -3.32 -19.88
CA ARG A 108 2.57 -4.58 -20.63
C ARG A 108 3.99 -5.14 -20.50
N ASP A 109 4.73 -5.26 -21.62
CA ASP A 109 6.11 -5.75 -21.72
C ASP A 109 7.18 -4.63 -21.65
N LEU A 110 6.75 -3.37 -21.52
CA LEU A 110 7.65 -2.24 -21.34
C LEU A 110 7.89 -1.99 -19.84
N TYR A 111 9.12 -2.16 -19.40
CA TYR A 111 9.56 -1.78 -18.06
C TYR A 111 9.98 -0.31 -18.02
N LEU A 112 9.55 0.36 -16.94
CA LEU A 112 9.75 1.80 -16.75
C LEU A 112 10.66 2.01 -15.54
N ASP A 113 11.78 2.72 -15.71
CA ASP A 113 12.66 3.08 -14.60
C ASP A 113 12.22 4.42 -14.01
N HIS A 114 11.44 4.37 -12.94
CA HIS A 114 10.94 5.56 -12.24
C HIS A 114 11.72 5.92 -10.98
N PHE A 115 12.45 4.95 -10.42
CA PHE A 115 13.11 5.15 -9.12
C PHE A 115 14.63 5.26 -9.23
N GLY A 116 15.20 5.07 -10.44
CA GLY A 116 16.63 5.10 -10.66
C GLY A 116 17.41 4.05 -9.85
N SER A 117 18.73 4.13 -9.89
CA SER A 117 19.64 3.24 -9.14
C SER A 117 20.20 3.86 -7.86
N GLY A 118 19.73 5.07 -7.47
CA GLY A 118 20.24 5.82 -6.31
C GLY A 118 19.47 5.59 -5.02
N ASP A 119 20.11 5.89 -3.88
CA ASP A 119 19.49 5.86 -2.55
C ASP A 119 18.56 7.07 -2.30
N GLU A 120 18.62 8.12 -3.12
CA GLU A 120 17.67 9.23 -3.09
C GLU A 120 16.43 8.80 -3.87
N ALA A 121 15.42 8.39 -3.12
CA ALA A 121 14.16 7.93 -3.67
C ALA A 121 13.41 9.09 -4.32
N GLU A 122 13.43 9.13 -5.66
CA GLU A 122 12.45 9.94 -6.38
C GLU A 122 11.06 9.39 -6.11
N GLU A 123 10.14 10.27 -5.70
CA GLU A 123 8.74 9.90 -5.53
C GLU A 123 8.05 9.89 -6.89
N LEU A 124 7.32 8.81 -7.18
CA LEU A 124 6.53 8.70 -8.39
C LEU A 124 5.12 9.24 -8.15
N ALA A 125 4.74 10.31 -8.82
CA ALA A 125 3.38 10.84 -8.79
C ALA A 125 2.44 10.00 -9.67
N LEU A 126 1.30 9.58 -9.09
CA LEU A 126 0.27 8.80 -9.78
C LEU A 126 -0.85 9.66 -10.35
N ASP A 127 -1.00 10.88 -9.85
CA ASP A 127 -1.99 11.87 -10.24
C ASP A 127 -1.35 13.18 -10.74
N SER A 128 -2.12 13.99 -11.46
CA SER A 128 -1.64 15.26 -12.01
C SER A 128 -1.40 16.34 -10.95
N ASN A 129 -2.00 16.20 -9.77
CA ASN A 129 -1.88 17.15 -8.67
C ASN A 129 -0.63 16.85 -7.80
N LYS A 130 0.02 15.70 -8.00
CA LYS A 130 1.12 15.20 -7.17
C LYS A 130 0.73 15.07 -5.68
N GLU A 131 -0.50 14.66 -5.45
CA GLU A 131 -1.06 14.43 -4.11
C GLU A 131 -1.08 12.93 -3.76
N VAL A 132 -0.90 12.05 -4.75
CA VAL A 132 -0.79 10.60 -4.59
C VAL A 132 0.57 10.16 -5.11
N LEU A 133 1.46 9.82 -4.18
CA LEU A 133 2.87 9.57 -4.45
C LEU A 133 3.23 8.14 -4.06
N VAL A 134 4.10 7.51 -4.83
CA VAL A 134 4.75 6.25 -4.45
C VAL A 134 6.17 6.54 -4.01
N ARG A 135 6.54 6.01 -2.85
CA ARG A 135 7.88 6.12 -2.25
C ARG A 135 8.45 4.72 -2.00
N ARG A 136 9.74 4.53 -2.24
CA ARG A 136 10.44 3.31 -1.81
C ARG A 136 10.50 3.25 -0.29
N THR A 137 10.12 2.11 0.27
CA THR A 137 10.14 1.83 1.72
C THR A 137 10.71 0.43 1.97
N PRO A 138 12.00 0.20 1.61
CA PRO A 138 12.60 -1.12 1.71
C PRO A 138 12.69 -1.60 3.16
N GLY A 139 12.56 -2.91 3.35
CA GLY A 139 12.72 -3.55 4.64
C GLY A 139 12.08 -4.92 4.69
N HIS A 140 10.76 -5.03 4.64
CA HIS A 140 10.06 -6.31 4.52
C HIS A 140 10.55 -7.06 3.28
N THR A 141 10.51 -6.41 2.11
CA THR A 141 11.38 -6.75 0.98
C THR A 141 12.24 -5.54 0.60
N LEU A 142 13.37 -5.76 -0.09
CA LEU A 142 14.24 -4.67 -0.54
C LEU A 142 13.60 -3.82 -1.66
N SER A 143 12.53 -4.32 -2.28
CA SER A 143 11.79 -3.64 -3.35
C SER A 143 10.51 -2.97 -2.88
N CYS A 144 10.15 -3.04 -1.59
CA CYS A 144 8.90 -2.47 -1.07
C CYS A 144 8.72 -1.00 -1.41
N VAL A 145 7.47 -0.65 -1.67
CA VAL A 145 7.00 0.74 -1.82
C VAL A 145 5.78 0.99 -0.92
N SER A 146 5.56 2.25 -0.59
CA SER A 146 4.34 2.72 0.06
C SER A 146 3.68 3.80 -0.80
N VAL A 147 2.35 3.90 -0.72
CA VAL A 147 1.60 4.98 -1.37
C VAL A 147 1.23 6.03 -0.32
N ILE A 148 1.57 7.28 -0.59
CA ILE A 148 1.28 8.43 0.28
C ILE A 148 0.20 9.26 -0.38
N VAL A 149 -0.92 9.44 0.30
CA VAL A 149 -2.05 10.24 -0.17
C VAL A 149 -2.19 11.47 0.72
N THR A 150 -1.85 12.63 0.18
CA THR A 150 -2.10 13.93 0.81
C THR A 150 -3.49 14.43 0.44
N ASN A 151 -3.97 15.46 1.14
CA ASN A 151 -5.29 16.04 0.91
C ASN A 151 -6.40 14.98 0.85
N SER A 152 -6.36 14.02 1.79
CA SER A 152 -7.36 12.97 1.88
C SER A 152 -8.68 13.47 2.49
N GLN A 153 -9.78 12.78 2.22
CA GLN A 153 -11.09 13.06 2.84
C GLN A 153 -11.08 12.90 4.37
N LEU A 154 -10.03 12.31 4.95
CA LEU A 154 -9.87 12.16 6.40
C LEU A 154 -9.29 13.40 7.07
N GLY A 155 -8.94 14.43 6.29
CA GLY A 155 -8.34 15.67 6.79
C GLY A 155 -6.85 15.54 7.14
N GLY A 156 -6.16 14.52 6.62
CA GLY A 156 -4.73 14.29 6.84
C GLY A 156 -4.09 13.44 5.73
N THR A 157 -2.84 13.08 5.94
CA THR A 157 -2.06 12.21 5.03
C THR A 157 -2.26 10.75 5.38
N VAL A 158 -2.57 9.93 4.38
CA VAL A 158 -2.72 8.48 4.53
C VAL A 158 -1.54 7.78 3.86
N GLY A 159 -0.86 6.90 4.59
CA GLY A 159 0.13 5.97 4.05
C GLY A 159 -0.45 4.59 3.87
N ILE A 160 -0.48 4.06 2.64
CA ILE A 160 -0.79 2.66 2.37
C ILE A 160 0.55 1.96 2.22
N THR A 161 0.91 1.13 3.21
CA THR A 161 2.31 0.78 3.45
C THR A 161 2.64 -0.70 3.22
N GLY A 162 1.62 -1.53 2.96
CA GLY A 162 1.82 -2.97 2.93
C GLY A 162 2.51 -3.46 4.19
N ASP A 163 3.35 -4.45 4.06
CA ASP A 163 4.00 -5.16 5.15
C ASP A 163 5.20 -4.41 5.76
N LEU A 164 5.36 -3.12 5.41
CA LEU A 164 6.16 -2.22 6.24
C LEU A 164 5.57 -2.17 7.66
N PHE A 165 4.24 -2.26 7.75
CA PHE A 165 3.47 -2.49 8.96
C PHE A 165 2.54 -3.68 8.71
N GLU A 166 2.66 -4.74 9.50
CA GLU A 166 1.73 -5.88 9.41
C GLU A 166 0.33 -5.47 9.87
N ARG A 167 0.26 -4.86 11.06
CA ARG A 167 -0.97 -4.38 11.70
C ARG A 167 -0.65 -3.43 12.85
N GLN A 168 -1.65 -2.79 13.44
CA GLN A 168 -1.45 -1.79 14.50
C GLN A 168 -0.69 -2.36 15.72
N GLU A 169 -0.92 -3.61 16.08
CA GLU A 169 -0.32 -4.28 17.25
C GLU A 169 1.20 -4.40 17.13
N ASP A 170 1.76 -4.35 15.94
CA ASP A 170 3.20 -4.43 15.71
C ASP A 170 3.97 -3.17 16.15
N ILE A 171 3.25 -2.11 16.52
CA ILE A 171 3.81 -0.93 17.19
C ILE A 171 4.29 -1.26 18.61
N ASP A 172 3.59 -2.17 19.28
CA ASP A 172 3.88 -2.58 20.64
C ASP A 172 4.64 -3.90 20.71
N ASP A 173 4.45 -4.78 19.73
CA ASP A 173 5.12 -6.08 19.63
C ASP A 173 5.84 -6.19 18.27
N ASP A 174 7.12 -5.84 18.25
CA ASP A 174 7.94 -5.87 17.03
C ASP A 174 8.22 -7.29 16.51
N SER A 175 7.97 -8.33 17.32
CA SER A 175 8.08 -9.72 16.85
C SER A 175 7.11 -10.04 15.73
N ILE A 176 5.95 -9.37 15.66
CA ILE A 176 4.92 -9.58 14.64
C ILE A 176 5.50 -9.35 13.25
N TRP A 177 6.05 -8.17 12.97
CA TRP A 177 6.60 -7.86 11.66
C TRP A 177 7.97 -8.49 11.41
N ARG A 178 8.78 -8.72 12.48
CA ARG A 178 10.09 -9.38 12.34
C ARG A 178 9.95 -10.84 11.94
N ASN A 179 8.95 -11.54 12.47
CA ASN A 179 8.69 -12.94 12.16
C ASN A 179 7.92 -13.13 10.84
N ALA A 180 7.34 -12.07 10.29
CA ALA A 180 6.66 -12.09 8.99
C ALA A 180 7.61 -12.13 7.77
N GLY A 181 8.94 -12.19 7.99
CA GLY A 181 9.92 -12.40 6.92
C GLY A 181 10.62 -11.14 6.42
N SER A 182 11.03 -10.25 7.33
CA SER A 182 11.80 -9.05 6.97
C SER A 182 13.17 -9.38 6.35
N GLU A 183 13.43 -8.92 5.11
CA GLU A 183 14.72 -9.06 4.43
C GLU A 183 15.81 -8.15 5.02
N ASP A 184 15.41 -6.96 5.50
CA ASP A 184 16.29 -5.99 6.17
C ASP A 184 15.56 -5.31 7.32
N ALA A 185 15.59 -5.92 8.49
CA ALA A 185 14.90 -5.43 9.67
C ALA A 185 15.40 -4.05 10.13
N LYS A 186 16.67 -3.70 9.87
CA LYS A 186 17.21 -2.39 10.23
C LYS A 186 16.60 -1.31 9.35
N ARG A 187 16.59 -1.50 8.04
CA ARG A 187 15.92 -0.59 7.10
C ARG A 187 14.42 -0.48 7.40
N GLN A 188 13.77 -1.61 7.66
CA GLN A 188 12.33 -1.62 7.97
C GLN A 188 12.00 -0.73 9.17
N VAL A 189 12.76 -0.81 10.26
CA VAL A 189 12.60 0.08 11.44
C VAL A 189 12.75 1.56 11.05
N GLU A 190 13.77 1.89 10.25
CA GLU A 190 14.01 3.27 9.80
C GLU A 190 12.85 3.79 8.95
N GLU A 191 12.39 3.01 7.97
CA GLU A 191 11.28 3.39 7.07
C GLU A 191 9.94 3.47 7.81
N ARG A 192 9.67 2.58 8.77
CA ARG A 192 8.50 2.65 9.65
C ARG A 192 8.45 4.00 10.38
N SER A 193 9.57 4.43 10.95
CA SER A 193 9.64 5.73 11.63
C SER A 193 9.46 6.90 10.68
N LYS A 194 10.09 6.88 9.49
CA LYS A 194 9.93 7.93 8.47
C LYS A 194 8.49 8.04 7.99
N MET A 195 7.82 6.92 7.72
CA MET A 195 6.41 6.93 7.30
C MET A 195 5.50 7.47 8.40
N ALA A 196 5.74 7.12 9.66
CA ALA A 196 4.98 7.67 10.78
C ALA A 196 5.20 9.17 11.01
N GLU A 197 6.32 9.75 10.56
CA GLU A 197 6.55 11.20 10.62
C GLU A 197 5.69 11.98 9.63
N VAL A 198 5.41 11.41 8.45
CA VAL A 198 4.69 12.10 7.37
C VAL A 198 3.20 11.75 7.29
N CYS A 199 2.80 10.60 7.84
CA CYS A 199 1.41 10.12 7.77
C CYS A 199 0.64 10.41 9.07
N ASP A 200 -0.64 10.72 8.92
CA ASP A 200 -1.61 10.82 10.03
C ASP A 200 -2.39 9.53 10.21
N PHE A 201 -2.48 8.72 9.15
CA PHE A 201 -3.10 7.40 9.13
C PHE A 201 -2.21 6.42 8.37
N ILE A 202 -2.18 5.16 8.81
CA ILE A 202 -1.51 4.06 8.12
C ILE A 202 -2.53 2.98 7.80
N VAL A 203 -2.51 2.52 6.54
CA VAL A 203 -3.16 1.29 6.09
C VAL A 203 -2.06 0.22 6.02
N PRO A 204 -2.06 -0.75 6.93
CA PRO A 204 -1.05 -1.81 7.01
C PRO A 204 -1.36 -2.93 6.02
N GLY A 205 -0.43 -3.87 5.86
CA GLY A 205 -0.60 -5.02 4.98
C GLY A 205 -1.67 -6.00 5.42
N HIS A 206 -1.80 -6.25 6.72
CA HIS A 206 -2.64 -7.33 7.25
C HIS A 206 -3.54 -6.90 8.42
N GLY A 207 -4.16 -5.73 8.29
CA GLY A 207 -5.06 -5.22 9.33
C GLY A 207 -5.79 -3.94 8.92
N PRO A 208 -6.69 -3.46 9.78
CA PRO A 208 -7.42 -2.22 9.53
C PRO A 208 -6.51 -0.99 9.62
N MET A 209 -6.92 0.07 8.92
CA MET A 209 -6.27 1.38 9.00
C MET A 209 -6.28 1.90 10.45
N PHE A 210 -5.17 2.52 10.86
CA PHE A 210 -5.02 3.09 12.20
C PHE A 210 -4.43 4.50 12.18
N PRO A 211 -4.77 5.36 13.18
CA PRO A 211 -4.22 6.72 13.30
C PRO A 211 -2.80 6.70 13.86
N VAL A 212 -1.98 7.62 13.36
CA VAL A 212 -0.59 7.84 13.81
C VAL A 212 -0.55 9.05 14.75
N ASN A 213 -0.66 8.79 16.04
CA ASN A 213 -0.57 9.81 17.07
C ASN A 213 0.87 9.98 17.62
N ALA A 214 1.06 10.93 18.54
CA ALA A 214 2.37 11.19 19.15
C ALA A 214 2.96 9.96 19.88
N THR A 215 2.12 9.10 20.45
CA THR A 215 2.56 7.87 21.14
C THR A 215 3.12 6.88 20.12
N VAL A 216 2.45 6.65 18.99
CA VAL A 216 2.92 5.79 17.90
C VAL A 216 4.27 6.28 17.39
N ARG A 217 4.39 7.59 17.08
CA ARG A 217 5.65 8.19 16.63
C ARG A 217 6.79 8.00 17.63
N SER A 218 6.51 8.19 18.92
CA SER A 218 7.51 8.01 19.99
C SER A 218 7.98 6.56 20.11
N LYS A 219 7.07 5.59 20.03
CA LYS A 219 7.40 4.15 20.09
C LYS A 219 8.29 3.75 18.91
N LEU A 220 7.94 4.14 17.68
CA LEU A 220 8.73 3.83 16.48
C LEU A 220 10.13 4.44 16.52
N LYS A 221 10.29 5.67 17.04
CA LYS A 221 11.61 6.29 17.24
C LYS A 221 12.51 5.53 18.23
N ILE A 222 11.92 4.89 19.23
CA ILE A 222 12.66 4.08 20.19
C ILE A 222 13.18 2.78 19.55
N GLN A 223 12.44 2.22 18.57
CA GLN A 223 12.83 0.99 17.87
C GLN A 223 14.09 1.18 16.99
N ILE A 224 14.45 2.40 16.58
CA ILE A 224 15.67 2.69 15.79
C ILE A 224 16.96 2.50 16.59
N LYS A 225 16.91 2.50 17.92
CA LYS A 225 18.07 2.38 18.81
C LYS A 225 18.48 0.94 19.02
#